data_3a13b3ad15402059f6f5d8fbc2627839
#
_entry.id   3a13b3ad15402059f6f5d8fbc2627839
#
_cell.length_a   1.000
_cell.length_b   1.000
_cell.length_c   1.000
_cell.angle_alpha   90.00
_cell.angle_beta   90.00
_cell.angle_gamma   90.00
#
_symmetry.space_group_name_H-M   'P 1'
#
loop_
_entity.id
_entity.type
_entity.pdbx_description
1 polymer ?
#
loop_
_entity_poly.entity_id
_entity_poly.type
_entity_poly.pdbx_seq_one_letter_code
_entity_poly.pdbx_strand_id
1 'polypeptide(L)'
;MNVRLKRAKELMGYAVQLTKDEGLPTMVKRGAGFVRRRFFGRRARYLPGKKVLEAQAAEMTGKTAEDCGLPTISILTPLYNTPENYLREFLDSFVNQTAPNGQLCLADASDDAHPEVERVVREYQQKNQRIVYKKVENKGIAANTNAAETLATGEYLALADHDDVLAPHAMYAMGKAVLQLREKGEPDGFLYSDEALFTKDIKKPMVGHFKPDYAPDYLLCCNYICHLAVFKRALYEQLGGERPECDGSQDHDLFLRLIEQTGGAAHLPQVLYYWRVHAGSTSGGTDAKPYVAAAAKKALADHLSRTGRTGTVEDGLFPSTYRVKWDIEGDP
;
A
#
# COMPACT_ATOMS: atom_id res chain seq x y z
N MET A 1 -19.77 17.46 -15.35
CA MET A 1 -18.77 18.26 -16.14
C MET A 1 -17.66 17.31 -16.55
N ASN A 2 -17.28 17.27 -17.82
CA ASN A 2 -16.34 16.27 -18.35
C ASN A 2 -14.95 16.39 -17.66
N VAL A 3 -14.44 15.30 -17.07
CA VAL A 3 -13.16 15.23 -16.36
C VAL A 3 -11.99 15.82 -17.17
N ARG A 4 -12.02 15.63 -18.50
CA ARG A 4 -11.04 16.26 -19.42
C ARG A 4 -11.09 17.78 -19.44
N LEU A 5 -12.30 18.35 -19.32
CA LEU A 5 -12.48 19.82 -19.31
C LEU A 5 -12.01 20.44 -17.97
N LYS A 6 -12.26 19.76 -16.85
CA LYS A 6 -11.79 20.17 -15.52
C LYS A 6 -10.26 20.19 -15.49
N ARG A 7 -9.63 19.12 -15.95
CA ARG A 7 -8.16 18.98 -16.00
C ARG A 7 -7.48 19.97 -16.95
N ALA A 8 -8.13 20.30 -18.08
CA ALA A 8 -7.65 21.34 -19.00
C ALA A 8 -7.68 22.74 -18.35
N LYS A 9 -8.73 23.07 -17.59
CA LYS A 9 -8.82 24.33 -16.84
C LYS A 9 -7.75 24.42 -15.74
N GLU A 10 -7.52 23.35 -15.00
CA GLU A 10 -6.48 23.28 -13.96
C GLU A 10 -5.07 23.49 -14.56
N LEU A 11 -4.76 22.81 -15.68
CA LEU A 11 -3.49 22.99 -16.38
C LEU A 11 -3.31 24.41 -16.93
N MET A 12 -4.41 25.02 -17.42
CA MET A 12 -4.37 26.40 -17.90
C MET A 12 -4.18 27.40 -16.75
N GLY A 13 -4.84 27.18 -15.61
CA GLY A 13 -4.63 27.96 -14.39
C GLY A 13 -3.19 27.87 -13.88
N TYR A 14 -2.62 26.66 -13.84
CA TYR A 14 -1.22 26.45 -13.49
C TYR A 14 -0.25 27.15 -14.44
N ALA A 15 -0.48 27.07 -15.77
CA ALA A 15 0.35 27.73 -16.77
C ALA A 15 0.31 29.27 -16.62
N VAL A 16 -0.86 29.85 -16.34
CA VAL A 16 -1.03 31.29 -16.10
C VAL A 16 -0.28 31.70 -14.82
N GLN A 17 -0.42 30.94 -13.75
CA GLN A 17 0.30 31.23 -12.49
C GLN A 17 1.80 31.15 -12.67
N LEU A 18 2.29 30.07 -13.31
CA LEU A 18 3.72 29.88 -13.60
C LEU A 18 4.30 31.00 -14.45
N THR A 19 3.50 31.52 -15.41
CA THR A 19 3.94 32.64 -16.25
C THR A 19 4.08 33.93 -15.43
N LYS A 20 3.20 34.13 -14.44
CA LYS A 20 3.27 35.30 -13.53
C LYS A 20 4.47 35.20 -12.59
N ASP A 21 4.74 34.02 -12.04
CA ASP A 21 5.73 33.81 -11.01
C ASP A 21 7.16 33.63 -11.56
N GLU A 22 7.32 32.90 -12.66
CA GLU A 22 8.62 32.50 -13.19
C GLU A 22 8.88 32.99 -14.64
N GLY A 23 7.91 33.66 -15.26
CA GLY A 23 8.01 34.20 -16.61
C GLY A 23 7.70 33.22 -17.74
N LEU A 24 7.36 33.79 -18.90
CA LEU A 24 6.97 33.03 -20.10
C LEU A 24 8.01 32.00 -20.58
N PRO A 25 9.33 32.27 -20.58
CA PRO A 25 10.31 31.29 -21.01
C PRO A 25 10.31 30.00 -20.16
N THR A 26 10.14 30.14 -18.84
CA THR A 26 10.07 29.00 -17.92
C THR A 26 8.79 28.18 -18.15
N MET A 27 7.66 28.84 -18.35
CA MET A 27 6.40 28.19 -18.67
C MET A 27 6.52 27.39 -19.99
N VAL A 28 7.09 27.97 -21.03
CA VAL A 28 7.29 27.31 -22.32
C VAL A 28 8.24 26.10 -22.18
N LYS A 29 9.35 26.24 -21.44
CA LYS A 29 10.31 25.16 -21.18
C LYS A 29 9.64 23.99 -20.40
N ARG A 30 8.86 24.28 -19.38
CA ARG A 30 8.12 23.26 -18.62
C ARG A 30 6.99 22.64 -19.44
N GLY A 31 6.27 23.45 -20.25
CA GLY A 31 5.29 22.95 -21.21
C GLY A 31 5.88 22.04 -22.29
N ALA A 32 7.00 22.42 -22.88
CA ALA A 32 7.73 21.59 -23.83
C ALA A 32 8.24 20.29 -23.16
N GLY A 33 8.72 20.36 -21.92
CA GLY A 33 9.13 19.21 -21.12
C GLY A 33 7.95 18.27 -20.82
N PHE A 34 6.76 18.82 -20.54
CA PHE A 34 5.53 18.04 -20.35
C PHE A 34 5.11 17.33 -21.66
N VAL A 35 5.06 18.06 -22.77
CA VAL A 35 4.73 17.50 -24.11
C VAL A 35 5.73 16.42 -24.49
N ARG A 36 7.04 16.71 -24.34
CA ARG A 36 8.09 15.72 -24.64
C ARG A 36 7.94 14.45 -23.79
N ARG A 37 7.68 14.56 -22.49
CA ARG A 37 7.44 13.40 -21.63
C ARG A 37 6.16 12.66 -21.99
N ARG A 38 5.09 13.39 -22.34
CA ARG A 38 3.77 12.82 -22.68
C ARG A 38 3.78 12.04 -23.98
N PHE A 39 4.51 12.54 -25.01
CA PHE A 39 4.49 11.99 -26.37
C PHE A 39 5.74 11.21 -26.75
N PHE A 40 6.90 11.53 -26.16
CA PHE A 40 8.19 10.93 -26.51
C PHE A 40 8.92 10.32 -25.32
N GLY A 41 8.41 10.48 -24.11
CA GLY A 41 8.97 9.85 -22.92
C GLY A 41 8.82 8.33 -23.01
N ARG A 42 9.89 7.58 -22.76
CA ARG A 42 9.77 6.15 -22.48
C ARG A 42 8.85 6.04 -21.25
N ARG A 43 7.73 5.32 -21.39
CA ARG A 43 6.89 5.01 -20.23
C ARG A 43 7.76 4.28 -19.22
N ALA A 44 7.75 4.76 -18.00
CA ALA A 44 8.47 4.10 -16.92
C ALA A 44 7.97 2.66 -16.83
N ARG A 45 8.90 1.70 -16.80
CA ARG A 45 8.62 0.30 -16.57
C ARG A 45 9.23 -0.04 -15.23
N TYR A 46 8.39 -0.37 -14.27
CA TYR A 46 8.83 -0.73 -12.92
C TYR A 46 8.95 -2.26 -12.75
N LEU A 47 8.38 -3.03 -13.67
CA LEU A 47 8.51 -4.48 -13.66
C LEU A 47 9.89 -4.93 -14.15
N PRO A 48 10.49 -5.93 -13.51
CA PRO A 48 11.66 -6.60 -14.02
C PRO A 48 11.46 -7.13 -15.45
N GLY A 49 12.55 -7.29 -16.18
CA GLY A 49 12.49 -7.87 -17.52
C GLY A 49 11.98 -9.33 -17.47
N LYS A 50 11.30 -9.76 -18.53
CA LYS A 50 10.71 -11.11 -18.63
C LYS A 50 11.70 -12.22 -18.25
N LYS A 51 12.95 -12.14 -18.71
CA LYS A 51 14.00 -13.13 -18.38
C LYS A 51 14.30 -13.22 -16.88
N VAL A 52 14.22 -12.10 -16.15
CA VAL A 52 14.43 -12.08 -14.69
C VAL A 52 13.27 -12.78 -13.98
N LEU A 53 12.04 -12.49 -14.38
CA LEU A 53 10.86 -13.15 -13.82
C LEU A 53 10.83 -14.65 -14.12
N GLU A 54 11.20 -15.04 -15.33
CA GLU A 54 11.33 -16.46 -15.73
C GLU A 54 12.43 -17.17 -14.92
N ALA A 55 13.56 -16.51 -14.67
CA ALA A 55 14.65 -17.09 -13.85
C ALA A 55 14.20 -17.28 -12.38
N GLN A 56 13.50 -16.30 -11.81
CA GLN A 56 12.93 -16.41 -10.46
C GLN A 56 11.91 -17.56 -10.37
N ALA A 57 11.00 -17.64 -11.33
CA ALA A 57 10.02 -18.72 -11.38
C ALA A 57 10.69 -20.10 -11.55
N ALA A 58 11.72 -20.19 -12.37
CA ALA A 58 12.50 -21.43 -12.55
C ALA A 58 13.24 -21.85 -11.26
N GLU A 59 13.82 -20.88 -10.51
CA GLU A 59 14.43 -21.15 -9.20
C GLU A 59 13.43 -21.76 -8.21
N MET A 60 12.16 -21.39 -8.33
CA MET A 60 11.08 -21.80 -7.43
C MET A 60 10.24 -22.98 -7.95
N THR A 61 10.52 -23.45 -9.17
CA THR A 61 9.76 -24.57 -9.75
C THR A 61 9.83 -25.83 -8.89
N GLY A 62 8.67 -26.40 -8.58
CA GLY A 62 8.55 -27.62 -7.78
C GLY A 62 8.73 -27.42 -6.28
N LYS A 63 8.95 -26.19 -5.81
CA LYS A 63 9.07 -25.89 -4.38
C LYS A 63 7.71 -25.53 -3.78
N THR A 64 7.52 -25.89 -2.52
CA THR A 64 6.38 -25.43 -1.69
C THR A 64 6.73 -24.14 -0.95
N ALA A 65 5.78 -23.61 -0.19
CA ALA A 65 6.01 -22.43 0.64
C ALA A 65 7.05 -22.72 1.75
N GLU A 66 7.08 -23.94 2.27
CA GLU A 66 7.96 -24.36 3.36
C GLU A 66 9.40 -24.65 2.88
N ASP A 67 9.55 -25.19 1.66
CA ASP A 67 10.85 -25.66 1.16
C ASP A 67 11.51 -24.71 0.14
N CYS A 68 10.86 -23.59 -0.19
CA CYS A 68 11.45 -22.61 -1.10
C CYS A 68 12.61 -21.80 -0.49
N GLY A 69 12.84 -21.92 0.81
CA GLY A 69 13.89 -21.23 1.54
C GLY A 69 13.62 -19.72 1.75
N LEU A 70 12.39 -19.26 1.50
CA LEU A 70 11.95 -17.90 1.76
C LEU A 70 10.98 -17.87 2.97
N PRO A 71 11.00 -16.81 3.79
CA PRO A 71 9.98 -16.61 4.81
C PRO A 71 8.57 -16.60 4.22
N THR A 72 7.63 -17.25 4.90
CA THR A 72 6.22 -17.24 4.47
C THR A 72 5.55 -15.94 4.83
N ILE A 73 4.77 -15.38 3.89
CA ILE A 73 4.07 -14.11 4.02
C ILE A 73 2.58 -14.35 3.82
N SER A 74 1.76 -14.10 4.84
CA SER A 74 0.30 -14.11 4.71
C SER A 74 -0.19 -12.71 4.37
N ILE A 75 -0.85 -12.57 3.23
CA ILE A 75 -1.43 -11.32 2.76
C ILE A 75 -2.84 -11.23 3.31
N LEU A 76 -3.12 -10.20 4.10
CA LEU A 76 -4.42 -9.93 4.70
C LEU A 76 -5.21 -9.02 3.77
N THR A 77 -6.37 -9.46 3.34
CA THR A 77 -7.23 -8.68 2.44
C THR A 77 -8.68 -8.77 2.87
N PRO A 78 -9.24 -7.71 3.43
CA PRO A 78 -10.67 -7.61 3.65
C PRO A 78 -11.39 -7.38 2.31
N LEU A 79 -12.44 -8.15 2.03
CA LEU A 79 -13.30 -7.98 0.85
C LEU A 79 -14.60 -7.31 1.26
N TYR A 80 -15.06 -6.35 0.46
CA TYR A 80 -16.39 -5.75 0.60
C TYR A 80 -16.92 -5.31 -0.76
N ASN A 81 -17.95 -6.01 -1.27
CA ASN A 81 -18.65 -5.70 -2.53
C ASN A 81 -17.68 -5.45 -3.70
N THR A 82 -16.61 -6.24 -3.78
CA THR A 82 -15.53 -6.06 -4.74
C THR A 82 -16.02 -6.33 -6.17
N PRO A 83 -15.86 -5.40 -7.12
CA PRO A 83 -16.18 -5.67 -8.52
C PRO A 83 -15.45 -6.90 -9.04
N GLU A 84 -16.17 -7.83 -9.69
CA GLU A 84 -15.63 -9.13 -10.11
C GLU A 84 -14.34 -9.01 -10.94
N ASN A 85 -14.27 -8.04 -11.85
CA ASN A 85 -13.09 -7.84 -12.68
C ASN A 85 -11.84 -7.42 -11.86
N TYR A 86 -12.00 -6.60 -10.82
CA TYR A 86 -10.88 -6.21 -9.94
C TYR A 86 -10.46 -7.37 -9.04
N LEU A 87 -11.44 -8.07 -8.47
CA LEU A 87 -11.16 -9.25 -7.66
C LEU A 87 -10.40 -10.31 -8.44
N ARG A 88 -10.79 -10.60 -9.70
CA ARG A 88 -10.06 -11.55 -10.55
C ARG A 88 -8.64 -11.08 -10.86
N GLU A 89 -8.44 -9.80 -11.19
CA GLU A 89 -7.10 -9.26 -11.43
C GLU A 89 -6.21 -9.34 -10.18
N PHE A 90 -6.77 -9.06 -9.00
CA PHE A 90 -6.06 -9.21 -7.73
C PHE A 90 -5.67 -10.68 -7.46
N LEU A 91 -6.62 -11.61 -7.56
CA LEU A 91 -6.38 -13.04 -7.37
C LEU A 91 -5.38 -13.59 -8.38
N ASP A 92 -5.48 -13.20 -9.66
CA ASP A 92 -4.51 -13.55 -10.69
C ASP A 92 -3.11 -13.05 -10.35
N SER A 93 -2.99 -11.84 -9.80
CA SER A 93 -1.70 -11.28 -9.39
C SER A 93 -1.03 -12.07 -8.26
N PHE A 94 -1.83 -12.65 -7.36
CA PHE A 94 -1.35 -13.54 -6.30
C PHE A 94 -0.99 -14.93 -6.85
N VAL A 95 -1.86 -15.53 -7.65
CA VAL A 95 -1.63 -16.90 -8.19
C VAL A 95 -0.39 -16.94 -9.07
N ASN A 96 -0.12 -15.87 -9.81
CA ASN A 96 1.01 -15.76 -10.74
C ASN A 96 2.29 -15.18 -10.10
N GLN A 97 2.44 -15.21 -8.77
CA GLN A 97 3.70 -14.85 -8.12
C GLN A 97 4.83 -15.80 -8.53
N THR A 98 6.05 -15.25 -8.73
CA THR A 98 7.24 -16.03 -9.10
C THR A 98 7.76 -16.93 -7.98
N ALA A 99 7.28 -16.75 -6.74
CA ALA A 99 7.65 -17.58 -5.59
C ALA A 99 6.40 -18.08 -4.84
N PRO A 100 6.45 -19.28 -4.25
CA PRO A 100 5.31 -19.89 -3.57
C PRO A 100 5.13 -19.47 -2.11
N ASN A 101 6.01 -18.65 -1.56
CA ASN A 101 6.03 -18.26 -0.14
C ASN A 101 4.90 -17.33 0.32
N GLY A 102 3.92 -17.03 -0.54
CA GLY A 102 2.73 -16.25 -0.19
C GLY A 102 1.54 -17.13 0.18
N GLN A 103 0.77 -16.72 1.20
CA GLN A 103 -0.58 -17.17 1.51
C GLN A 103 -1.52 -15.97 1.37
N LEU A 104 -2.72 -16.15 0.83
CA LEU A 104 -3.72 -15.08 0.71
C LEU A 104 -4.89 -15.37 1.65
N CYS A 105 -5.08 -14.51 2.64
CA CYS A 105 -6.10 -14.61 3.68
C CYS A 105 -7.22 -13.60 3.40
N LEU A 106 -8.38 -14.09 3.00
CA LEU A 106 -9.52 -13.29 2.58
C LEU A 106 -10.64 -13.33 3.62
N ALA A 107 -10.99 -12.19 4.19
CA ALA A 107 -12.18 -12.02 5.04
C ALA A 107 -13.25 -11.26 4.24
N ASP A 108 -14.28 -11.95 3.82
CA ASP A 108 -15.33 -11.38 2.97
C ASP A 108 -16.53 -10.90 3.80
N ALA A 109 -16.65 -9.59 3.86
CA ALA A 109 -17.75 -8.87 4.52
C ALA A 109 -18.78 -8.35 3.52
N SER A 110 -18.79 -8.83 2.26
CA SER A 110 -19.75 -8.41 1.23
C SER A 110 -21.18 -8.77 1.63
N ASP A 111 -22.13 -7.96 1.24
CA ASP A 111 -23.56 -8.18 1.48
C ASP A 111 -24.15 -9.20 0.50
N ASP A 112 -25.41 -9.58 0.75
CA ASP A 112 -26.13 -10.59 -0.04
C ASP A 112 -26.42 -10.16 -1.49
N ALA A 113 -26.27 -8.88 -1.82
CA ALA A 113 -26.42 -8.37 -3.17
C ALA A 113 -25.19 -8.64 -4.06
N HIS A 114 -24.08 -9.10 -3.46
CA HIS A 114 -22.78 -9.35 -4.13
C HIS A 114 -22.31 -10.81 -3.98
N PRO A 115 -23.12 -11.82 -4.35
CA PRO A 115 -22.76 -13.24 -4.22
C PRO A 115 -21.60 -13.65 -5.13
N GLU A 116 -21.31 -12.83 -6.16
CA GLU A 116 -20.19 -13.06 -7.07
C GLU A 116 -18.83 -13.02 -6.36
N VAL A 117 -18.68 -12.29 -5.25
CA VAL A 117 -17.41 -12.19 -4.51
C VAL A 117 -17.03 -13.58 -3.98
N GLU A 118 -17.91 -14.23 -3.22
CA GLU A 118 -17.64 -15.58 -2.72
C GLU A 118 -17.46 -16.59 -3.87
N ARG A 119 -18.33 -16.56 -4.87
CA ARG A 119 -18.25 -17.47 -6.03
C ARG A 119 -16.88 -17.40 -6.70
N VAL A 120 -16.38 -16.19 -6.98
CA VAL A 120 -15.07 -15.99 -7.62
C VAL A 120 -13.94 -16.50 -6.72
N VAL A 121 -13.95 -16.17 -5.43
CA VAL A 121 -12.92 -16.67 -4.51
C VAL A 121 -12.90 -18.20 -4.47
N ARG A 122 -14.06 -18.86 -4.39
CA ARG A 122 -14.17 -20.32 -4.38
C ARG A 122 -13.61 -20.96 -5.65
N GLU A 123 -13.82 -20.34 -6.83
CA GLU A 123 -13.22 -20.78 -8.10
C GLU A 123 -11.69 -20.82 -8.04
N TYR A 124 -11.07 -19.83 -7.38
CA TYR A 124 -9.61 -19.76 -7.22
C TYR A 124 -9.09 -20.70 -6.12
N GLN A 125 -9.81 -20.85 -5.01
CA GLN A 125 -9.44 -21.80 -3.95
C GLN A 125 -9.35 -23.24 -4.45
N GLN A 126 -10.25 -23.67 -5.33
CA GLN A 126 -10.21 -25.00 -5.91
C GLN A 126 -8.91 -25.29 -6.68
N LYS A 127 -8.26 -24.24 -7.18
CA LYS A 127 -7.05 -24.34 -8.01
C LYS A 127 -5.77 -23.99 -7.23
N ASN A 128 -5.89 -23.30 -6.09
CA ASN A 128 -4.76 -22.83 -5.32
C ASN A 128 -5.06 -22.86 -3.81
N GLN A 129 -4.49 -23.86 -3.12
CA GLN A 129 -4.69 -24.07 -1.67
C GLN A 129 -4.06 -22.97 -0.80
N ARG A 130 -3.22 -22.09 -1.36
CA ARG A 130 -2.65 -20.95 -0.64
C ARG A 130 -3.65 -19.79 -0.47
N ILE A 131 -4.83 -19.87 -1.09
CA ILE A 131 -5.93 -18.91 -0.89
C ILE A 131 -6.84 -19.50 0.19
N VAL A 132 -6.95 -18.83 1.31
CA VAL A 132 -7.85 -19.17 2.41
C VAL A 132 -8.90 -18.08 2.56
N TYR A 133 -10.14 -18.50 2.88
CA TYR A 133 -11.31 -17.61 2.82
C TYR A 133 -12.24 -17.84 4.00
N LYS A 134 -12.79 -16.75 4.50
CA LYS A 134 -13.79 -16.73 5.56
C LYS A 134 -14.83 -15.67 5.25
N LYS A 135 -16.12 -16.04 5.30
CA LYS A 135 -17.23 -15.07 5.31
C LYS A 135 -17.34 -14.48 6.70
N VAL A 136 -17.50 -13.17 6.80
CA VAL A 136 -17.60 -12.44 8.06
C VAL A 136 -18.73 -11.40 8.01
N GLU A 137 -19.19 -10.97 9.16
CA GLU A 137 -20.03 -9.78 9.29
C GLU A 137 -19.20 -8.53 9.06
N ASN A 138 -19.73 -7.54 8.33
CA ASN A 138 -19.03 -6.28 8.12
C ASN A 138 -19.00 -5.43 9.41
N LYS A 139 -17.80 -5.26 9.95
CA LYS A 139 -17.54 -4.47 11.17
C LYS A 139 -16.53 -3.34 10.96
N GLY A 140 -16.32 -2.93 9.70
CA GLY A 140 -15.31 -1.95 9.31
C GLY A 140 -14.01 -2.59 8.84
N ILE A 141 -13.16 -1.79 8.19
CA ILE A 141 -11.97 -2.29 7.50
C ILE A 141 -10.97 -2.93 8.49
N ALA A 142 -10.69 -2.30 9.62
CA ALA A 142 -9.77 -2.83 10.63
C ALA A 142 -10.25 -4.17 11.21
N ALA A 143 -11.53 -4.25 11.59
CA ALA A 143 -12.09 -5.48 12.14
C ALA A 143 -12.10 -6.62 11.10
N ASN A 144 -12.37 -6.30 9.84
CA ASN A 144 -12.36 -7.28 8.76
C ASN A 144 -10.92 -7.73 8.42
N THR A 145 -9.92 -6.83 8.48
CA THR A 145 -8.50 -7.18 8.35
C THR A 145 -8.05 -8.08 9.50
N ASN A 146 -8.43 -7.76 10.74
CA ASN A 146 -8.16 -8.62 11.90
C ASN A 146 -8.82 -10.01 11.74
N ALA A 147 -10.00 -10.08 11.13
CA ALA A 147 -10.62 -11.36 10.82
C ALA A 147 -9.81 -12.14 9.77
N ALA A 148 -9.24 -11.49 8.76
CA ALA A 148 -8.37 -12.15 7.78
C ALA A 148 -7.10 -12.70 8.44
N GLU A 149 -6.55 -12.03 9.45
CA GLU A 149 -5.38 -12.48 10.20
C GLU A 149 -5.61 -13.84 10.86
N THR A 150 -6.81 -14.14 11.35
CA THR A 150 -7.10 -15.45 11.98
C THR A 150 -6.90 -16.65 11.04
N LEU A 151 -6.75 -16.42 9.74
CA LEU A 151 -6.44 -17.43 8.72
C LEU A 151 -4.93 -17.53 8.43
N ALA A 152 -4.13 -16.59 8.94
CA ALA A 152 -2.72 -16.47 8.60
C ALA A 152 -1.88 -17.56 9.27
N THR A 153 -0.99 -18.18 8.49
CA THR A 153 -0.01 -19.14 8.97
C THR A 153 1.43 -18.69 8.72
N GLY A 154 1.61 -17.61 7.96
CA GLY A 154 2.92 -17.07 7.63
C GLY A 154 3.65 -16.47 8.82
N GLU A 155 4.96 -16.46 8.75
CA GLU A 155 5.82 -15.77 9.73
C GLU A 155 5.64 -14.25 9.65
N TYR A 156 5.37 -13.75 8.45
CA TYR A 156 5.09 -12.35 8.15
C TYR A 156 3.66 -12.15 7.69
N LEU A 157 3.16 -10.96 7.91
CA LEU A 157 1.90 -10.46 7.37
C LEU A 157 2.20 -9.34 6.37
N ALA A 158 1.30 -9.19 5.39
CA ALA A 158 1.26 -8.05 4.47
C ALA A 158 -0.17 -7.55 4.36
N LEU A 159 -0.34 -6.24 4.16
CA LEU A 159 -1.65 -5.65 3.88
C LEU A 159 -1.81 -5.44 2.37
N ALA A 160 -2.97 -5.80 1.83
CA ALA A 160 -3.29 -5.52 0.42
C ALA A 160 -4.80 -5.27 0.24
N ASP A 161 -5.12 -4.31 -0.61
CA ASP A 161 -6.50 -3.99 -0.97
C ASP A 161 -7.00 -4.90 -2.10
N HIS A 162 -8.29 -5.21 -2.06
CA HIS A 162 -8.93 -6.21 -2.92
C HIS A 162 -9.14 -5.78 -4.38
N ASP A 163 -8.89 -4.52 -4.73
CA ASP A 163 -9.04 -3.93 -6.05
C ASP A 163 -7.70 -3.56 -6.72
N ASP A 164 -6.59 -3.88 -6.04
CA ASP A 164 -5.22 -3.58 -6.46
C ASP A 164 -4.53 -4.77 -7.14
N VAL A 165 -3.24 -4.64 -7.43
CA VAL A 165 -2.46 -5.68 -8.10
C VAL A 165 -1.06 -5.77 -7.51
N LEU A 166 -0.63 -6.98 -7.15
CA LEU A 166 0.75 -7.26 -6.74
C LEU A 166 1.68 -7.36 -7.96
N ALA A 167 2.91 -6.86 -7.83
CA ALA A 167 3.93 -7.15 -8.83
C ALA A 167 4.21 -8.67 -8.89
N PRO A 168 4.50 -9.26 -10.05
CA PRO A 168 4.70 -10.72 -10.17
C PRO A 168 5.80 -11.29 -9.28
N HIS A 169 6.75 -10.46 -8.85
CA HIS A 169 7.90 -10.84 -8.03
C HIS A 169 7.81 -10.33 -6.58
N ALA A 170 6.65 -9.83 -6.15
CA ALA A 170 6.52 -9.19 -4.85
C ALA A 170 6.89 -10.14 -3.70
N MET A 171 6.36 -11.34 -3.69
CA MET A 171 6.65 -12.34 -2.64
C MET A 171 8.11 -12.80 -2.66
N TYR A 172 8.68 -13.00 -3.84
CA TYR A 172 10.09 -13.31 -4.00
C TYR A 172 10.99 -12.20 -3.45
N ALA A 173 10.74 -10.96 -3.87
CA ALA A 173 11.57 -9.81 -3.49
C ALA A 173 11.51 -9.53 -1.98
N MET A 174 10.31 -9.55 -1.38
CA MET A 174 10.15 -9.37 0.06
C MET A 174 10.79 -10.49 0.86
N GLY A 175 10.62 -11.75 0.45
CA GLY A 175 11.26 -12.88 1.10
C GLY A 175 12.79 -12.79 1.06
N LYS A 176 13.38 -12.41 -0.09
CA LYS A 176 14.83 -12.19 -0.21
C LYS A 176 15.30 -11.00 0.63
N ALA A 177 14.54 -9.90 0.71
CA ALA A 177 14.87 -8.76 1.55
C ALA A 177 14.94 -9.14 3.03
N VAL A 178 13.97 -9.90 3.53
CA VAL A 178 13.99 -10.42 4.90
C VAL A 178 15.25 -11.25 5.17
N LEU A 179 15.61 -12.18 4.27
CA LEU A 179 16.81 -12.99 4.44
C LEU A 179 18.08 -12.14 4.47
N GLN A 180 18.17 -11.13 3.59
CA GLN A 180 19.32 -10.20 3.56
C GLN A 180 19.47 -9.42 4.86
N LEU A 181 18.36 -8.94 5.45
CA LEU A 181 18.38 -8.26 6.74
C LEU A 181 18.89 -9.21 7.84
N ARG A 182 18.41 -10.44 7.89
CA ARG A 182 18.84 -11.48 8.84
C ARG A 182 20.34 -11.80 8.72
N GLU A 183 20.81 -11.95 7.49
CA GLU A 183 22.24 -12.22 7.21
C GLU A 183 23.14 -11.08 7.69
N LYS A 184 22.65 -9.83 7.63
CA LYS A 184 23.38 -8.64 8.11
C LYS A 184 23.20 -8.38 9.61
N GLY A 185 22.33 -9.11 10.29
CA GLY A 185 21.93 -8.84 11.67
C GLY A 185 21.14 -7.53 11.82
N GLU A 186 20.50 -7.07 10.74
CA GLU A 186 19.65 -5.89 10.71
C GLU A 186 18.21 -6.24 11.12
N PRO A 187 17.44 -5.28 11.70
CA PRO A 187 16.05 -5.52 12.08
C PRO A 187 15.19 -5.93 10.87
N ASP A 188 14.49 -7.06 11.00
CA ASP A 188 13.60 -7.63 9.97
C ASP A 188 12.13 -7.57 10.38
N GLY A 189 11.80 -6.81 11.44
CA GLY A 189 10.45 -6.77 12.02
C GLY A 189 9.41 -6.06 11.16
N PHE A 190 9.84 -5.05 10.38
CA PHE A 190 8.96 -4.27 9.52
C PHE A 190 9.69 -3.80 8.25
N LEU A 191 9.12 -4.06 7.08
CA LEU A 191 9.63 -3.69 5.76
C LEU A 191 8.52 -3.04 4.94
N TYR A 192 8.88 -2.21 3.97
CA TYR A 192 7.97 -1.67 2.97
C TYR A 192 8.63 -1.47 1.63
N SER A 193 7.84 -1.43 0.56
CA SER A 193 8.31 -1.22 -0.81
C SER A 193 7.75 0.05 -1.43
N ASP A 194 8.28 0.42 -2.60
CA ASP A 194 7.65 1.39 -3.49
C ASP A 194 6.35 0.84 -4.10
N GLU A 195 5.53 1.75 -4.60
CA GLU A 195 4.29 1.44 -5.29
C GLU A 195 4.13 2.27 -6.56
N ALA A 196 3.16 1.92 -7.40
CA ALA A 196 2.82 2.71 -8.57
C ALA A 196 1.31 2.80 -8.76
N LEU A 197 0.83 3.96 -9.16
CA LEU A 197 -0.56 4.18 -9.53
C LEU A 197 -0.83 3.67 -10.94
N PHE A 198 -1.94 2.97 -11.14
CA PHE A 198 -2.38 2.50 -12.45
C PHE A 198 -3.89 2.57 -12.62
N THR A 199 -4.40 2.38 -13.83
CA THR A 199 -5.83 2.35 -14.11
C THR A 199 -6.30 1.03 -14.73
N LYS A 200 -5.60 0.54 -15.77
CA LYS A 200 -6.02 -0.63 -16.54
C LYS A 200 -4.92 -1.69 -16.75
N ASP A 201 -3.67 -1.29 -16.73
CA ASP A 201 -2.55 -2.16 -17.10
C ASP A 201 -1.30 -1.75 -16.31
N ILE A 202 -0.81 -2.62 -15.45
CA ILE A 202 0.39 -2.40 -14.63
C ILE A 202 1.66 -2.22 -15.47
N LYS A 203 1.67 -2.68 -16.73
CA LYS A 203 2.77 -2.43 -17.68
C LYS A 203 2.79 -0.98 -18.17
N LYS A 204 1.73 -0.22 -17.88
CA LYS A 204 1.56 1.19 -18.27
C LYS A 204 1.13 2.04 -17.08
N PRO A 205 1.92 2.03 -15.99
CA PRO A 205 1.57 2.77 -14.79
C PRO A 205 1.43 4.27 -15.09
N MET A 206 0.65 4.95 -14.26
CA MET A 206 0.46 6.41 -14.36
C MET A 206 1.67 7.14 -13.79
N VAL A 207 2.06 6.77 -12.57
CA VAL A 207 3.15 7.38 -11.81
C VAL A 207 3.66 6.38 -10.78
N GLY A 208 4.98 6.37 -10.54
CA GLY A 208 5.59 5.65 -9.42
C GLY A 208 5.61 6.55 -8.19
N HIS A 209 5.33 5.95 -7.05
CA HIS A 209 5.50 6.54 -5.75
C HIS A 209 6.75 5.91 -5.13
N PHE A 210 7.88 6.59 -5.29
CA PHE A 210 9.17 6.19 -4.74
C PHE A 210 9.30 6.78 -3.36
N LYS A 211 9.40 5.91 -2.38
CA LYS A 211 9.39 6.27 -0.97
C LYS A 211 10.82 6.53 -0.48
N PRO A 212 11.02 7.41 0.50
CA PRO A 212 12.32 7.51 1.15
C PRO A 212 12.58 6.27 2.01
N ASP A 213 13.83 6.07 2.44
CA ASP A 213 14.12 5.23 3.61
C ASP A 213 13.37 5.77 4.82
N TYR A 214 13.28 4.97 5.89
CA TYR A 214 12.47 5.33 7.05
C TYR A 214 12.75 6.76 7.53
N ALA A 215 11.71 7.59 7.45
CA ALA A 215 11.75 9.02 7.78
C ALA A 215 10.65 9.32 8.83
N PRO A 216 11.00 9.33 10.13
CA PRO A 216 10.01 9.45 11.21
C PRO A 216 9.16 10.72 11.11
N ASP A 217 9.78 11.87 10.85
CA ASP A 217 9.02 13.13 10.74
C ASP A 217 8.09 13.15 9.53
N TYR A 218 8.48 12.49 8.44
CA TYR A 218 7.62 12.38 7.28
C TYR A 218 6.43 11.45 7.53
N LEU A 219 6.63 10.38 8.31
CA LEU A 219 5.52 9.51 8.71
C LEU A 219 4.53 10.23 9.65
N LEU A 220 4.99 11.19 10.44
CA LEU A 220 4.11 12.07 11.22
C LEU A 220 3.33 13.07 10.33
N CYS A 221 3.85 13.38 9.14
CA CYS A 221 3.15 14.27 8.20
C CYS A 221 2.13 13.54 7.34
N CYS A 222 2.37 12.31 6.96
CA CYS A 222 1.45 11.50 6.14
C CYS A 222 1.83 10.02 6.18
N ASN A 223 0.86 9.14 5.95
CA ASN A 223 1.17 7.73 5.72
C ASN A 223 1.79 7.55 4.33
N TYR A 224 3.13 7.68 4.24
CA TYR A 224 3.83 7.44 2.98
C TYR A 224 4.16 5.97 2.74
N ILE A 225 4.08 5.12 3.77
CA ILE A 225 4.41 3.69 3.68
C ILE A 225 3.36 2.94 2.86
N CYS A 226 2.07 3.10 3.17
CA CYS A 226 0.93 2.46 2.47
C CYS A 226 1.22 0.99 2.08
N HIS A 227 1.39 0.72 0.78
CA HIS A 227 1.61 -0.63 0.23
C HIS A 227 2.95 -0.72 -0.54
N LEU A 228 3.61 -1.86 -0.60
CA LEU A 228 3.37 -3.07 0.14
C LEU A 228 4.11 -2.99 1.47
N ALA A 229 3.39 -3.09 2.57
CA ALA A 229 3.95 -3.18 3.92
C ALA A 229 3.98 -4.64 4.36
N VAL A 230 5.12 -5.11 4.91
CA VAL A 230 5.35 -6.48 5.38
C VAL A 230 5.95 -6.42 6.77
N PHE A 231 5.37 -7.13 7.73
CA PHE A 231 5.80 -7.09 9.12
C PHE A 231 5.63 -8.45 9.80
N LYS A 232 6.37 -8.70 10.88
CA LYS A 232 6.27 -9.95 11.63
C LYS A 232 4.86 -10.13 12.21
N ARG A 233 4.28 -11.33 12.01
CA ARG A 233 2.97 -11.68 12.58
C ARG A 233 2.96 -11.56 14.10
N ALA A 234 4.00 -12.00 14.77
CA ALA A 234 4.10 -11.90 16.22
C ALA A 234 4.00 -10.45 16.76
N LEU A 235 4.49 -9.44 15.99
CA LEU A 235 4.32 -8.03 16.35
C LEU A 235 2.87 -7.57 16.19
N TYR A 236 2.20 -7.99 15.11
CA TYR A 236 0.78 -7.68 14.89
C TYR A 236 -0.09 -8.23 16.02
N GLU A 237 0.11 -9.51 16.37
CA GLU A 237 -0.59 -10.19 17.47
C GLU A 237 -0.31 -9.49 18.83
N GLN A 238 0.95 -9.17 19.11
CA GLN A 238 1.35 -8.45 20.32
C GLN A 238 0.68 -7.08 20.45
N LEU A 239 0.52 -6.37 19.33
CA LEU A 239 -0.11 -5.06 19.25
C LEU A 239 -1.64 -5.12 19.25
N GLY A 240 -2.24 -6.31 19.17
CA GLY A 240 -3.69 -6.51 19.13
C GLY A 240 -4.33 -6.17 17.78
N GLY A 241 -3.54 -6.20 16.69
CA GLY A 241 -4.01 -5.96 15.33
C GLY A 241 -4.30 -4.50 14.99
N GLU A 242 -5.09 -4.29 13.94
CA GLU A 242 -5.62 -2.96 13.58
C GLU A 242 -6.71 -2.52 14.53
N ARG A 243 -6.79 -1.21 14.81
CA ARG A 243 -7.75 -0.63 15.75
C ARG A 243 -8.98 -0.07 15.00
N PRO A 244 -10.19 -0.60 15.26
CA PRO A 244 -11.43 -0.12 14.61
C PRO A 244 -11.71 1.38 14.80
N GLU A 245 -11.31 1.96 15.93
CA GLU A 245 -11.44 3.40 16.16
C GLU A 245 -10.54 4.26 15.26
N CYS A 246 -9.65 3.63 14.48
CA CYS A 246 -8.80 4.25 13.49
C CYS A 246 -9.21 3.92 12.04
N ASP A 247 -10.42 3.38 11.81
CA ASP A 247 -10.92 3.05 10.47
C ASP A 247 -10.77 4.23 9.50
N GLY A 248 -10.18 3.94 8.34
CA GLY A 248 -9.80 4.92 7.31
C GLY A 248 -8.36 5.44 7.44
N SER A 249 -7.67 5.16 8.56
CA SER A 249 -6.25 5.40 8.79
C SER A 249 -5.67 4.30 9.72
N GLN A 250 -6.29 3.12 9.70
CA GLN A 250 -5.94 1.97 10.54
C GLN A 250 -4.53 1.45 10.26
N ASP A 251 -4.11 1.50 9.01
CA ASP A 251 -2.78 1.14 8.54
C ASP A 251 -1.72 2.14 9.05
N HIS A 252 -2.00 3.44 9.01
CA HIS A 252 -1.11 4.46 9.56
C HIS A 252 -0.91 4.27 11.07
N ASP A 253 -2.00 4.05 11.82
CA ASP A 253 -1.94 3.71 13.24
C ASP A 253 -1.11 2.45 13.52
N LEU A 254 -1.35 1.39 12.75
CA LEU A 254 -0.59 0.14 12.86
C LEU A 254 0.91 0.38 12.61
N PHE A 255 1.27 1.11 11.55
CA PHE A 255 2.67 1.37 11.22
C PHE A 255 3.38 2.18 12.30
N LEU A 256 2.73 3.18 12.88
CA LEU A 256 3.27 3.91 14.02
C LEU A 256 3.54 2.98 15.21
N ARG A 257 2.60 2.09 15.55
CA ARG A 257 2.77 1.12 16.64
C ARG A 257 3.85 0.06 16.34
N LEU A 258 3.97 -0.39 15.09
CA LEU A 258 5.06 -1.30 14.67
C LEU A 258 6.41 -0.63 14.85
N ILE A 259 6.54 0.63 14.42
CA ILE A 259 7.79 1.38 14.53
C ILE A 259 8.18 1.64 15.98
N GLU A 260 7.22 1.84 16.89
CA GLU A 260 7.46 1.94 18.32
C GLU A 260 8.13 0.67 18.89
N GLN A 261 7.88 -0.50 18.30
CA GLN A 261 8.49 -1.77 18.71
C GLN A 261 9.81 -2.07 17.97
N THR A 262 9.91 -1.70 16.71
CA THR A 262 11.06 -2.06 15.86
C THR A 262 12.14 -0.98 15.79
N GLY A 263 11.83 0.25 16.22
CA GLY A 263 12.72 1.41 16.09
C GLY A 263 12.79 1.96 14.65
N GLY A 264 12.10 1.37 13.69
CA GLY A 264 12.09 1.79 12.29
C GLY A 264 11.55 0.73 11.36
N ALA A 265 11.66 0.97 10.05
CA ALA A 265 11.25 0.04 9.02
C ALA A 265 12.28 0.00 7.88
N ALA A 266 12.55 -1.18 7.33
CA ALA A 266 13.46 -1.34 6.20
C ALA A 266 12.75 -1.02 4.88
N HIS A 267 13.36 -0.20 4.04
CA HIS A 267 12.84 0.15 2.72
C HIS A 267 13.44 -0.75 1.64
N LEU A 268 12.58 -1.35 0.83
CA LEU A 268 12.97 -2.05 -0.40
C LEU A 268 12.62 -1.16 -1.60
N PRO A 269 13.58 -0.48 -2.26
CA PRO A 269 13.33 0.49 -3.33
C PRO A 269 12.96 -0.20 -4.64
N GLN A 270 11.88 -0.94 -4.62
CA GLN A 270 11.29 -1.66 -5.77
C GLN A 270 9.78 -1.47 -5.76
N VAL A 271 9.19 -1.25 -6.95
CA VAL A 271 7.73 -1.20 -7.08
C VAL A 271 7.17 -2.63 -7.04
N LEU A 272 6.64 -3.00 -5.90
CA LEU A 272 6.05 -4.33 -5.66
C LEU A 272 4.54 -4.32 -5.60
N TYR A 273 3.92 -3.14 -5.60
CA TYR A 273 2.49 -2.94 -5.48
C TYR A 273 1.98 -1.94 -6.52
N TYR A 274 0.81 -2.21 -7.05
CA TYR A 274 0.14 -1.35 -8.03
C TYR A 274 -1.22 -0.96 -7.51
N TRP A 275 -1.35 0.30 -7.12
CA TRP A 275 -2.56 0.90 -6.57
C TRP A 275 -3.48 1.35 -7.70
N ARG A 276 -4.70 0.83 -7.73
CA ARG A 276 -5.66 1.12 -8.78
C ARG A 276 -6.37 2.45 -8.54
N VAL A 277 -6.39 3.30 -9.58
CA VAL A 277 -7.14 4.56 -9.56
C VAL A 277 -8.45 4.40 -10.32
N HIS A 278 -9.56 4.50 -9.59
CA HIS A 278 -10.92 4.48 -10.14
C HIS A 278 -11.83 5.47 -9.38
N ALA A 279 -13.10 5.61 -9.83
CA ALA A 279 -14.01 6.62 -9.26
C ALA A 279 -14.37 6.41 -7.77
N GLY A 280 -14.27 5.17 -7.28
CA GLY A 280 -14.51 4.80 -5.87
C GLY A 280 -13.23 4.71 -5.02
N SER A 281 -12.05 4.90 -5.63
CA SER A 281 -10.77 4.83 -4.91
C SER A 281 -10.55 6.07 -4.04
N THR A 282 -10.01 5.87 -2.84
CA THR A 282 -9.60 6.96 -1.94
C THR A 282 -8.51 7.84 -2.56
N SER A 283 -7.71 7.31 -3.48
CA SER A 283 -6.67 8.05 -4.21
C SER A 283 -7.20 9.03 -5.26
N GLY A 284 -8.48 8.92 -5.65
CA GLY A 284 -9.10 9.74 -6.72
C GLY A 284 -9.93 10.93 -6.26
N GLY A 285 -10.17 11.09 -4.96
CA GLY A 285 -11.13 12.04 -4.41
C GLY A 285 -10.50 13.23 -3.69
N THR A 286 -10.94 14.44 -4.06
CA THR A 286 -10.68 15.70 -3.32
C THR A 286 -11.53 15.82 -2.05
N ASP A 287 -12.41 14.87 -1.81
CA ASP A 287 -13.28 14.82 -0.62
C ASP A 287 -12.73 13.72 0.32
N ALA A 288 -11.62 14.03 1.00
CA ALA A 288 -11.19 13.23 2.15
C ALA A 288 -12.37 13.16 3.12
N LYS A 289 -12.93 11.96 3.29
CA LYS A 289 -14.07 11.76 4.18
C LYS A 289 -13.65 12.28 5.56
N PRO A 290 -14.43 13.15 6.23
CA PRO A 290 -14.01 13.80 7.48
C PRO A 290 -13.54 12.82 8.56
N TYR A 291 -14.08 11.59 8.57
CA TYR A 291 -13.69 10.57 9.54
C TYR A 291 -12.25 10.07 9.34
N VAL A 292 -11.74 10.03 8.10
CA VAL A 292 -10.35 9.59 7.77
C VAL A 292 -9.35 10.55 8.41
N ALA A 293 -9.56 11.85 8.25
CA ALA A 293 -8.69 12.85 8.87
C ALA A 293 -8.75 12.81 10.40
N ALA A 294 -9.92 12.57 10.98
CA ALA A 294 -10.09 12.42 12.42
C ALA A 294 -9.36 11.17 12.94
N ALA A 295 -9.48 10.04 12.25
CA ALA A 295 -8.79 8.79 12.57
C ALA A 295 -7.26 8.94 12.51
N ALA A 296 -6.74 9.59 11.47
CA ALA A 296 -5.31 9.84 11.35
C ALA A 296 -4.78 10.78 12.45
N LYS A 297 -5.48 11.87 12.74
CA LYS A 297 -5.10 12.77 13.87
C LYS A 297 -5.14 12.04 15.21
N LYS A 298 -6.13 11.15 15.42
CA LYS A 298 -6.17 10.28 16.60
C LYS A 298 -4.96 9.35 16.65
N ALA A 299 -4.64 8.66 15.56
CA ALA A 299 -3.48 7.77 15.49
C ALA A 299 -2.17 8.48 15.85
N LEU A 300 -1.97 9.68 15.29
CA LEU A 300 -0.80 10.51 15.57
C LEU A 300 -0.77 11.01 17.03
N ALA A 301 -1.89 11.48 17.57
CA ALA A 301 -1.98 11.93 18.97
C ALA A 301 -1.70 10.76 19.94
N ASP A 302 -2.27 9.59 19.68
CA ASP A 302 -2.01 8.38 20.46
C ASP A 302 -0.52 7.98 20.38
N HIS A 303 0.11 8.10 19.20
CA HIS A 303 1.54 7.86 19.02
C HIS A 303 2.39 8.81 19.87
N LEU A 304 2.08 10.11 19.84
CA LEU A 304 2.80 11.10 20.67
C LEU A 304 2.68 10.73 22.16
N SER A 305 1.48 10.39 22.62
CA SER A 305 1.23 9.99 24.00
C SER A 305 2.03 8.73 24.38
N ARG A 306 2.01 7.67 23.55
CA ARG A 306 2.73 6.41 23.82
C ARG A 306 4.25 6.60 23.86
N THR A 307 4.77 7.55 23.06
CA THR A 307 6.22 7.84 22.98
C THR A 307 6.68 8.91 23.95
N GLY A 308 5.78 9.42 24.80
CA GLY A 308 6.11 10.47 25.79
C GLY A 308 6.45 11.82 25.16
N ARG A 309 6.01 12.07 23.93
CA ARG A 309 6.20 13.33 23.22
C ARG A 309 5.00 14.24 23.42
N THR A 310 5.24 15.54 23.57
CA THR A 310 4.19 16.54 23.75
C THR A 310 4.03 17.41 22.52
N GLY A 311 2.80 17.62 22.10
CA GLY A 311 2.46 18.43 20.93
C GLY A 311 1.02 18.26 20.48
N THR A 312 0.59 19.11 19.58
CA THR A 312 -0.78 19.11 19.02
C THR A 312 -0.72 18.70 17.54
N VAL A 313 -1.63 17.80 17.14
CA VAL A 313 -1.76 17.37 15.73
C VAL A 313 -2.78 18.25 15.02
N GLU A 314 -2.33 18.98 14.00
CA GLU A 314 -3.12 19.86 13.17
C GLU A 314 -3.23 19.33 11.73
N ASP A 315 -4.17 19.83 10.93
CA ASP A 315 -4.20 19.55 9.50
C ASP A 315 -3.00 20.21 8.79
N GLY A 316 -2.42 19.51 7.82
CA GLY A 316 -1.33 20.04 7.00
C GLY A 316 -1.85 20.92 5.85
N LEU A 317 -0.94 21.30 4.94
CA LEU A 317 -1.26 22.17 3.80
C LEU A 317 -2.07 21.47 2.70
N PHE A 318 -2.06 20.15 2.65
CA PHE A 318 -2.72 19.34 1.63
C PHE A 318 -3.64 18.30 2.29
N PRO A 319 -4.68 17.84 1.59
CA PRO A 319 -5.52 16.73 2.07
C PRO A 319 -4.66 15.51 2.46
N SER A 320 -5.05 14.83 3.54
CA SER A 320 -4.34 13.66 4.09
C SER A 320 -2.90 13.93 4.52
N THR A 321 -2.56 15.19 4.81
CA THR A 321 -1.29 15.58 5.45
C THR A 321 -1.57 16.24 6.79
N TYR A 322 -0.62 16.08 7.72
CA TYR A 322 -0.73 16.54 9.10
C TYR A 322 0.53 17.30 9.51
N ARG A 323 0.40 18.09 10.55
CA ARG A 323 1.49 18.81 11.19
C ARG A 323 1.45 18.56 12.70
N VAL A 324 2.57 18.12 13.24
CA VAL A 324 2.74 18.11 14.70
C VAL A 324 3.33 19.46 15.10
N LYS A 325 2.59 20.18 15.94
CA LYS A 325 3.08 21.39 16.61
C LYS A 325 3.62 20.97 17.96
N TRP A 326 4.92 20.92 18.06
CA TRP A 326 5.63 20.50 19.26
C TRP A 326 5.52 21.54 20.38
N ASP A 327 5.36 21.08 21.61
CA ASP A 327 5.51 21.91 22.78
C ASP A 327 7.01 22.05 23.05
N ILE A 328 7.52 23.26 22.95
CA ILE A 328 8.93 23.56 23.20
C ILE A 328 9.06 23.93 24.67
N GLU A 329 9.77 23.10 25.45
CA GLU A 329 10.13 23.42 26.82
C GLU A 329 11.45 24.19 26.80
N GLY A 330 11.42 25.40 27.39
CA GLY A 330 12.59 26.30 27.51
C GLY A 330 12.53 27.54 26.61
N ASP A 331 13.35 28.52 26.92
CA ASP A 331 13.58 29.66 26.03
C ASP A 331 14.42 29.23 24.84
N PRO A 332 14.11 29.69 23.62
CA PRO A 332 14.86 29.40 22.40
C PRO A 332 16.25 30.04 22.41
#